data_15389eb0599d65683a5d596ff82a9a06
#
_entry.id   15389eb0599d65683a5d596ff82a9a06
#
_cell.length_a   1.000
_cell.length_b   1.000
_cell.length_c   1.000
_cell.angle_alpha   90.00
_cell.angle_beta   90.00
_cell.angle_gamma   90.00
#
_symmetry.space_group_name_H-M   'P 1'
#
loop_
_entity.id
_entity.type
_entity.pdbx_description
1 polymer ?
#
loop_
_entity_poly.entity_id
_entity_poly.type
_entity_poly.pdbx_seq_one_letter_code
_entity_poly.pdbx_strand_id
1 'polypeptide(L)'
;MTGVLGRISALANRGTEWVLAPLVMFFTALMLTAVFTRYVLDVSMVNATELTRIAFCWSVFLGAAAATHGLQHVRVTFLADLLPPRGQAALMVLVHLAALGFGMVMLVEGWGVAERMAMTFLPTTGWSQAWIYGAVPVSGALIVLHAAAAAQGSFQGIRHGTP
;
A
#
# COMPACT_ATOMS: atom_id res chain seq x y z
N MET A 1 -11.79 18.74 4.44
CA MET A 1 -11.95 17.26 4.52
C MET A 1 -12.76 16.92 5.77
N THR A 2 -14.08 17.04 5.71
CA THR A 2 -14.95 16.99 6.91
C THR A 2 -15.89 15.78 6.93
N GLY A 3 -15.70 14.81 6.05
CA GLY A 3 -16.50 13.60 6.03
C GLY A 3 -15.92 12.51 6.95
N VAL A 4 -16.77 11.65 7.47
CA VAL A 4 -16.40 10.48 8.31
C VAL A 4 -15.37 9.58 7.59
N LEU A 5 -15.54 9.37 6.28
CA LEU A 5 -14.61 8.60 5.44
C LEU A 5 -13.20 9.21 5.40
N GLY A 6 -13.10 10.53 5.32
CA GLY A 6 -11.79 11.21 5.35
C GLY A 6 -11.05 11.02 6.67
N ARG A 7 -11.78 11.02 7.79
CA ARG A 7 -11.18 10.73 9.11
C ARG A 7 -10.73 9.29 9.24
N ILE A 8 -11.53 8.34 8.76
CA ILE A 8 -11.18 6.90 8.77
C ILE A 8 -9.95 6.66 7.90
N SER A 9 -9.93 7.23 6.69
CA SER A 9 -8.77 7.16 5.79
C SER A 9 -7.49 7.73 6.42
N ALA A 10 -7.57 8.89 7.08
CA ALA A 10 -6.43 9.50 7.75
C ALA A 10 -5.92 8.66 8.94
N LEU A 11 -6.84 8.10 9.74
CA LEU A 11 -6.49 7.21 10.85
C LEU A 11 -5.85 5.90 10.34
N ALA A 12 -6.42 5.30 9.29
CA ALA A 12 -5.87 4.11 8.66
C ALA A 12 -4.46 4.38 8.10
N ASN A 13 -4.26 5.51 7.40
CA ASN A 13 -2.93 5.89 6.91
C ASN A 13 -1.92 6.07 8.03
N ARG A 14 -2.31 6.77 9.11
CA ARG A 14 -1.45 6.95 10.27
C ARG A 14 -1.06 5.61 10.92
N GLY A 15 -2.01 4.68 11.03
CA GLY A 15 -1.74 3.31 11.48
C GLY A 15 -0.77 2.58 10.54
N THR A 16 -0.95 2.72 9.23
CA THR A 16 -0.06 2.14 8.22
C THR A 16 1.37 2.69 8.34
N GLU A 17 1.55 3.99 8.52
CA GLU A 17 2.86 4.62 8.71
C GLU A 17 3.56 4.14 9.99
N TRP A 18 2.80 4.00 11.09
CA TRP A 18 3.33 3.47 12.35
C TRP A 18 3.79 2.01 12.26
N VAL A 19 3.17 1.21 11.41
CA VAL A 19 3.58 -0.18 11.13
C VAL A 19 4.73 -0.21 10.13
N LEU A 20 4.70 0.65 9.12
CA LEU A 20 5.65 0.65 8.02
C LEU A 20 7.08 0.99 8.49
N ALA A 21 7.22 2.00 9.35
CA ALA A 21 8.53 2.43 9.82
C ALA A 21 9.31 1.31 10.57
N PRO A 22 8.76 0.66 11.61
CA PRO A 22 9.45 -0.44 12.28
C PRO A 22 9.63 -1.67 11.38
N LEU A 23 8.71 -1.91 10.44
CA LEU A 23 8.81 -3.02 9.51
C LEU A 23 9.98 -2.86 8.54
N VAL A 24 10.17 -1.66 7.99
CA VAL A 24 11.32 -1.32 7.14
C VAL A 24 12.62 -1.40 7.93
N MET A 25 12.65 -0.90 9.15
CA MET A 25 13.83 -1.02 10.03
C MET A 25 14.15 -2.49 10.33
N PHE A 26 13.13 -3.29 10.61
CA PHE A 26 13.28 -4.71 10.91
C PHE A 26 13.88 -5.48 9.73
N PHE A 27 13.31 -5.38 8.53
CA PHE A 27 13.84 -6.12 7.39
C PHE A 27 15.24 -5.64 6.99
N THR A 28 15.51 -4.33 7.11
CA THR A 28 16.85 -3.78 6.82
C THR A 28 17.89 -4.31 7.81
N ALA A 29 17.59 -4.28 9.11
CA ALA A 29 18.47 -4.83 10.14
C ALA A 29 18.69 -6.33 9.95
N LEU A 30 17.63 -7.08 9.65
CA LEU A 30 17.72 -8.51 9.40
C LEU A 30 18.58 -8.82 8.17
N MET A 31 18.43 -8.05 7.11
CA MET A 31 19.22 -8.22 5.89
C MET A 31 20.70 -7.90 6.12
N LEU A 32 20.98 -6.80 6.81
CA LEU A 32 22.36 -6.43 7.19
C LEU A 32 23.00 -7.51 8.06
N THR A 33 22.27 -8.01 9.05
CA THR A 33 22.74 -9.11 9.91
C THR A 33 23.01 -10.37 9.09
N ALA A 34 22.12 -10.75 8.19
CA ALA A 34 22.29 -11.92 7.34
C ALA A 34 23.52 -11.80 6.41
N VAL A 35 23.75 -10.62 5.86
CA VAL A 35 24.95 -10.34 5.05
C VAL A 35 26.21 -10.41 5.91
N PHE A 36 26.20 -9.77 7.08
CA PHE A 36 27.34 -9.77 7.99
C PHE A 36 27.71 -11.18 8.46
N THR A 37 26.73 -11.96 8.92
CA THR A 37 26.98 -13.35 9.37
C THR A 37 27.51 -14.23 8.26
N ARG A 38 27.01 -14.05 7.01
CA ARG A 38 27.44 -14.83 5.87
C ARG A 38 28.87 -14.54 5.43
N TYR A 39 29.29 -13.26 5.44
CA TYR A 39 30.59 -12.85 4.89
C TYR A 39 31.68 -12.68 5.95
N VAL A 40 31.31 -12.46 7.21
CA VAL A 40 32.28 -12.23 8.31
C VAL A 40 32.42 -13.47 9.20
N LEU A 41 31.28 -14.11 9.50
CA LEU A 41 31.24 -15.27 10.39
C LEU A 41 31.18 -16.62 9.65
N ASP A 42 31.04 -16.58 8.31
CA ASP A 42 30.87 -17.76 7.44
C ASP A 42 29.70 -18.66 7.86
N VAL A 43 28.67 -18.04 8.46
CA VAL A 43 27.45 -18.71 8.93
C VAL A 43 26.25 -18.22 8.13
N SER A 44 25.52 -19.13 7.51
CA SER A 44 24.31 -18.79 6.76
C SER A 44 23.08 -18.80 7.66
N MET A 45 22.39 -17.67 7.75
CA MET A 45 21.10 -17.54 8.43
C MET A 45 19.98 -17.95 7.45
N VAL A 46 19.67 -19.24 7.38
CA VAL A 46 18.73 -19.79 6.38
C VAL A 46 17.32 -19.18 6.51
N ASN A 47 16.84 -18.97 7.73
CA ASN A 47 15.52 -18.39 7.99
C ASN A 47 15.43 -16.88 7.68
N ALA A 48 16.57 -16.17 7.67
CA ALA A 48 16.57 -14.72 7.45
C ALA A 48 16.03 -14.34 6.07
N THR A 49 16.29 -15.14 5.05
CA THR A 49 15.83 -14.89 3.67
C THR A 49 14.31 -14.87 3.58
N GLU A 50 13.64 -15.84 4.23
CA GLU A 50 12.17 -15.93 4.21
C GLU A 50 11.52 -14.80 5.01
N LEU A 51 12.05 -14.50 6.20
CA LEU A 51 11.56 -13.39 7.04
C LEU A 51 11.74 -12.04 6.37
N THR A 52 12.90 -11.81 5.74
CA THR A 52 13.16 -10.60 4.97
C THR A 52 12.19 -10.46 3.81
N ARG A 53 11.89 -11.55 3.09
CA ARG A 53 10.93 -11.55 1.99
C ARG A 53 9.52 -11.20 2.45
N ILE A 54 9.06 -11.76 3.59
CA ILE A 54 7.75 -11.42 4.16
C ILE A 54 7.70 -9.92 4.49
N ALA A 55 8.66 -9.46 5.30
CA ALA A 55 8.70 -8.06 5.76
C ALA A 55 8.84 -7.07 4.59
N PHE A 56 9.62 -7.41 3.57
CA PHE A 56 9.78 -6.62 2.35
C PHE A 56 8.46 -6.52 1.58
N CYS A 57 7.77 -7.63 1.33
CA CYS A 57 6.48 -7.61 0.63
C CYS A 57 5.46 -6.74 1.36
N TRP A 58 5.32 -6.89 2.67
CA TRP A 58 4.45 -6.03 3.47
C TRP A 58 4.84 -4.56 3.40
N SER A 59 6.14 -4.26 3.45
CA SER A 59 6.64 -2.88 3.35
C SER A 59 6.30 -2.25 2.01
N VAL A 60 6.47 -2.97 0.91
CA VAL A 60 6.18 -2.47 -0.44
C VAL A 60 4.68 -2.21 -0.62
N PHE A 61 3.83 -3.17 -0.28
CA PHE A 61 2.40 -3.05 -0.48
C PHE A 61 1.75 -2.03 0.46
N LEU A 62 2.11 -2.01 1.74
CA LEU A 62 1.65 -0.97 2.67
C LEU A 62 2.17 0.41 2.30
N GLY A 63 3.42 0.50 1.83
CA GLY A 63 3.99 1.75 1.33
C GLY A 63 3.25 2.29 0.11
N ALA A 64 2.86 1.43 -0.83
CA ALA A 64 2.03 1.81 -1.98
C ALA A 64 0.65 2.31 -1.54
N ALA A 65 0.02 1.66 -0.54
CA ALA A 65 -1.26 2.12 0.01
C ALA A 65 -1.13 3.48 0.70
N ALA A 66 -0.08 3.69 1.51
CA ALA A 66 0.20 4.98 2.15
C ALA A 66 0.49 6.09 1.12
N ALA A 67 1.25 5.79 0.06
CA ALA A 67 1.51 6.70 -1.04
C ALA A 67 0.20 7.13 -1.75
N THR A 68 -0.76 6.22 -1.90
CA THR A 68 -2.07 6.56 -2.49
C THR A 68 -2.81 7.60 -1.66
N HIS A 69 -2.71 7.58 -0.33
CA HIS A 69 -3.25 8.63 0.52
C HIS A 69 -2.52 9.97 0.28
N GLY A 70 -1.20 9.96 0.14
CA GLY A 70 -0.39 11.15 -0.14
C GLY A 70 -0.65 11.77 -1.53
N LEU A 71 -1.00 10.96 -2.53
CA LEU A 71 -1.33 11.44 -3.89
C LEU A 71 -2.54 12.38 -3.95
N GLN A 72 -3.37 12.44 -2.91
CA GLN A 72 -4.43 13.45 -2.77
C GLN A 72 -3.86 14.88 -2.71
N HIS A 73 -2.59 15.04 -2.33
CA HIS A 73 -1.91 16.31 -2.21
C HIS A 73 -0.87 16.56 -3.32
N VAL A 74 -0.32 15.49 -3.89
CA VAL A 74 0.59 15.59 -5.04
C VAL A 74 -0.26 15.63 -6.30
N ARG A 75 -0.72 16.81 -6.66
CA ARG A 75 -1.32 17.04 -7.98
C ARG A 75 -0.26 16.70 -9.03
N VAL A 76 -0.63 15.96 -10.05
CA VAL A 76 0.12 15.89 -11.29
C VAL A 76 -0.04 17.27 -11.95
N THR A 77 0.59 18.26 -11.33
CA THR A 77 0.38 19.68 -11.62
C THR A 77 0.75 19.99 -13.05
N PHE A 78 1.84 19.40 -13.54
CA PHE A 78 2.35 19.68 -14.88
C PHE A 78 1.33 19.36 -15.99
N LEU A 79 0.67 18.21 -15.91
CA LEU A 79 -0.33 17.83 -16.92
C LEU A 79 -1.69 18.48 -16.66
N ALA A 80 -2.03 18.68 -15.39
CA ALA A 80 -3.28 19.33 -14.99
C ALA A 80 -3.28 20.82 -15.38
N ASP A 81 -2.16 21.52 -15.21
CA ASP A 81 -2.02 22.95 -15.52
C ASP A 81 -2.15 23.27 -17.02
N LEU A 82 -1.97 22.28 -17.88
CA LEU A 82 -2.18 22.40 -19.34
C LEU A 82 -3.66 22.24 -19.74
N LEU A 83 -4.53 21.80 -18.84
CA LEU A 83 -5.94 21.54 -19.12
C LEU A 83 -6.83 22.67 -18.58
N PRO A 84 -7.95 22.99 -19.25
CA PRO A 84 -8.94 23.90 -18.73
C PRO A 84 -9.55 23.33 -17.43
N PRO A 85 -10.16 24.15 -16.54
CA PRO A 85 -10.65 23.72 -15.24
C PRO A 85 -11.57 22.48 -15.26
N ARG A 86 -12.37 22.33 -16.32
CA ARG A 86 -13.22 21.14 -16.54
C ARG A 86 -12.39 19.90 -16.85
N GLY A 87 -11.31 20.04 -17.61
CA GLY A 87 -10.39 18.95 -17.92
C GLY A 87 -9.61 18.47 -16.70
N GLN A 88 -9.22 19.39 -15.83
CA GLN A 88 -8.57 19.05 -14.54
C GLN A 88 -9.48 18.22 -13.65
N ALA A 89 -10.75 18.60 -13.54
CA ALA A 89 -11.75 17.86 -12.75
C ALA A 89 -11.96 16.45 -13.33
N ALA A 90 -12.09 16.32 -14.66
CA ALA A 90 -12.25 15.03 -15.33
C ALA A 90 -11.03 14.12 -15.12
N LEU A 91 -9.81 14.66 -15.24
CA LEU A 91 -8.57 13.93 -15.00
C LEU A 91 -8.50 13.40 -13.54
N MET A 92 -8.86 14.23 -12.56
CA MET A 92 -8.89 13.80 -11.17
C MET A 92 -9.89 12.67 -10.91
N VAL A 93 -11.09 12.75 -11.49
CA VAL A 93 -12.08 11.68 -11.40
C VAL A 93 -11.54 10.39 -12.00
N LEU A 94 -10.89 10.47 -13.17
CA LEU A 94 -10.30 9.31 -13.83
C LEU A 94 -9.21 8.65 -12.97
N VAL A 95 -8.33 9.45 -12.37
CA VAL A 95 -7.27 8.93 -11.47
C VAL A 95 -7.86 8.24 -10.25
N HIS A 96 -8.88 8.81 -9.62
CA HIS A 96 -9.53 8.18 -8.47
C HIS A 96 -10.27 6.89 -8.84
N LEU A 97 -10.92 6.85 -10.02
CA LEU A 97 -11.58 5.65 -10.52
C LEU A 97 -10.56 4.56 -10.86
N ALA A 98 -9.44 4.92 -11.47
CA ALA A 98 -8.35 3.99 -11.75
C ALA A 98 -7.75 3.41 -10.47
N ALA A 99 -7.52 4.25 -9.45
CA ALA A 99 -7.03 3.79 -8.15
C ALA A 99 -8.03 2.87 -7.45
N LEU A 100 -9.33 3.20 -7.49
CA LEU A 100 -10.41 2.36 -6.97
C LEU A 100 -10.46 1.00 -7.69
N GLY A 101 -10.43 1.00 -9.02
CA GLY A 101 -10.44 -0.23 -9.82
C GLY A 101 -9.22 -1.10 -9.53
N PHE A 102 -8.03 -0.50 -9.47
CA PHE A 102 -6.80 -1.21 -9.13
C PHE A 102 -6.84 -1.80 -7.71
N GLY A 103 -7.25 -1.01 -6.72
CA GLY A 103 -7.39 -1.47 -5.34
C GLY A 103 -8.41 -2.61 -5.21
N MET A 104 -9.52 -2.56 -5.96
CA MET A 104 -10.53 -3.61 -5.96
C MET A 104 -10.00 -4.92 -6.57
N VAL A 105 -9.26 -4.84 -7.67
CA VAL A 105 -8.58 -6.01 -8.27
C VAL A 105 -7.58 -6.60 -7.28
N MET A 106 -6.75 -5.80 -6.65
CA MET A 106 -5.82 -6.27 -5.62
C MET A 106 -6.53 -6.92 -4.44
N LEU A 107 -7.68 -6.39 -4.03
CA LEU A 107 -8.45 -6.95 -2.92
C LEU A 107 -9.03 -8.31 -3.28
N VAL A 108 -9.71 -8.42 -4.41
CA VAL A 108 -10.44 -9.64 -4.81
C VAL A 108 -9.49 -10.74 -5.27
N GLU A 109 -8.63 -10.43 -6.23
CA GLU A 109 -7.68 -11.41 -6.78
C GLU A 109 -6.58 -11.74 -5.77
N GLY A 110 -6.13 -10.76 -5.02
CA GLY A 110 -5.15 -10.94 -3.94
C GLY A 110 -5.65 -11.86 -2.85
N TRP A 111 -6.92 -11.76 -2.47
CA TRP A 111 -7.55 -12.67 -1.52
C TRP A 111 -7.55 -14.11 -2.05
N GLY A 112 -7.99 -14.32 -3.29
CA GLY A 112 -8.00 -15.62 -3.93
C GLY A 112 -6.59 -16.24 -4.04
N VAL A 113 -5.56 -15.43 -4.28
CA VAL A 113 -4.16 -15.91 -4.29
C VAL A 113 -3.71 -16.28 -2.88
N ALA A 114 -3.97 -15.45 -1.87
CA ALA A 114 -3.58 -15.71 -0.50
C ALA A 114 -4.23 -17.00 0.04
N GLU A 115 -5.50 -17.24 -0.30
CA GLU A 115 -6.22 -18.44 0.08
C GLU A 115 -5.62 -19.70 -0.57
N ARG A 116 -5.35 -19.67 -1.87
CA ARG A 116 -4.69 -20.79 -2.57
C ARG A 116 -3.29 -21.10 -2.01
N MET A 117 -2.57 -20.08 -1.57
CA MET A 117 -1.23 -20.21 -1.00
C MET A 117 -1.22 -20.55 0.50
N ALA A 118 -2.39 -20.59 1.15
CA ALA A 118 -2.50 -20.90 2.58
C ALA A 118 -2.00 -22.29 2.95
N MET A 119 -2.17 -23.26 2.04
CA MET A 119 -1.71 -24.65 2.22
C MET A 119 -0.27 -24.90 1.74
N THR A 120 0.40 -23.88 1.22
CA THR A 120 1.80 -23.96 0.79
C THR A 120 2.69 -23.35 1.87
N PHE A 121 3.71 -24.11 2.30
CA PHE A 121 4.59 -23.69 3.39
C PHE A 121 5.96 -23.26 2.86
N LEU A 122 6.56 -22.32 3.58
CA LEU A 122 7.93 -21.88 3.35
C LEU A 122 8.89 -22.98 3.81
N PRO A 123 9.89 -23.35 3.00
CA PRO A 123 10.70 -24.53 3.24
C PRO A 123 11.57 -24.45 4.50
N THR A 124 11.89 -23.26 4.97
CA THR A 124 12.82 -23.04 6.08
C THR A 124 12.11 -22.76 7.39
N THR A 125 11.13 -21.84 7.38
CA THR A 125 10.40 -21.43 8.59
C THR A 125 9.18 -22.30 8.86
N GLY A 126 8.69 -23.04 7.84
CA GLY A 126 7.44 -23.79 7.94
C GLY A 126 6.19 -22.92 8.00
N TRP A 127 6.32 -21.59 7.80
CA TRP A 127 5.17 -20.70 7.80
C TRP A 127 4.41 -20.79 6.47
N SER A 128 3.09 -20.54 6.52
CA SER A 128 2.28 -20.50 5.31
C SER A 128 2.71 -19.34 4.40
N GLN A 129 2.74 -19.60 3.10
CA GLN A 129 2.99 -18.54 2.11
C GLN A 129 1.88 -17.47 2.09
N ALA A 130 0.71 -17.74 2.66
CA ALA A 130 -0.32 -16.74 2.84
C ALA A 130 0.16 -15.49 3.61
N TRP A 131 1.19 -15.60 4.46
CA TRP A 131 1.81 -14.45 5.11
C TRP A 131 2.47 -13.48 4.11
N ILE A 132 2.97 -13.96 2.99
CA ILE A 132 3.53 -13.11 1.94
C ILE A 132 2.41 -12.50 1.10
N TYR A 133 1.52 -13.35 0.61
CA TYR A 133 0.46 -12.95 -0.32
C TYR A 133 -0.66 -12.14 0.34
N GLY A 134 -0.86 -12.26 1.65
CA GLY A 134 -1.82 -11.49 2.44
C GLY A 134 -1.57 -9.98 2.43
N ALA A 135 -0.34 -9.56 2.15
CA ALA A 135 -0.02 -8.14 1.98
C ALA A 135 -0.81 -7.50 0.82
N VAL A 136 -1.11 -8.25 -0.24
CA VAL A 136 -1.81 -7.75 -1.44
C VAL A 136 -3.25 -7.35 -1.14
N PRO A 137 -4.14 -8.22 -0.61
CA PRO A 137 -5.53 -7.83 -0.35
C PRO A 137 -5.66 -6.80 0.77
N VAL A 138 -4.80 -6.83 1.79
CA VAL A 138 -4.80 -5.83 2.86
C VAL A 138 -4.49 -4.44 2.30
N SER A 139 -3.47 -4.34 1.48
CA SER A 139 -3.11 -3.07 0.83
C SER A 139 -4.14 -2.64 -0.20
N GLY A 140 -4.74 -3.59 -0.93
CA GLY A 140 -5.86 -3.33 -1.83
C GLY A 140 -7.05 -2.69 -1.10
N ALA A 141 -7.42 -3.20 0.08
CA ALA A 141 -8.46 -2.62 0.92
C ALA A 141 -8.14 -1.19 1.35
N LEU A 142 -6.89 -0.92 1.74
CA LEU A 142 -6.43 0.42 2.10
C LEU A 142 -6.49 1.39 0.91
N ILE A 143 -6.04 0.95 -0.28
CA ILE A 143 -6.11 1.75 -1.51
C ILE A 143 -7.56 2.09 -1.85
N VAL A 144 -8.48 1.13 -1.78
CA VAL A 144 -9.92 1.38 -1.99
C VAL A 144 -10.44 2.41 -1.00
N LEU A 145 -10.12 2.27 0.28
CA LEU A 145 -10.53 3.20 1.32
C LEU A 145 -10.02 4.62 1.04
N HIS A 146 -8.72 4.76 0.69
CA HIS A 146 -8.11 6.06 0.42
C HIS A 146 -8.67 6.69 -0.87
N ALA A 147 -8.83 5.92 -1.93
CA ALA A 147 -9.39 6.40 -3.18
C ALA A 147 -10.87 6.80 -3.06
N ALA A 148 -11.67 6.05 -2.29
CA ALA A 148 -13.06 6.40 -2.01
C ALA A 148 -13.19 7.70 -1.19
N ALA A 149 -12.33 7.87 -0.19
CA ALA A 149 -12.28 9.09 0.62
C ALA A 149 -11.88 10.32 -0.23
N ALA A 150 -10.94 10.15 -1.15
CA ALA A 150 -10.49 11.18 -2.08
C ALA A 150 -11.59 11.58 -3.07
N ALA A 151 -12.26 10.59 -3.65
CA ALA A 151 -13.37 10.81 -4.58
C ALA A 151 -14.49 11.63 -3.91
N GLN A 152 -14.88 11.29 -2.68
CA GLN A 152 -15.87 12.09 -1.92
C GLN A 152 -15.44 13.54 -1.74
N GLY A 153 -14.19 13.80 -1.41
CA GLY A 153 -13.66 15.14 -1.25
C GLY A 153 -13.76 15.98 -2.54
N SER A 154 -13.43 15.36 -3.67
CA SER A 154 -13.50 16.01 -4.99
C SER A 154 -14.94 16.36 -5.41
N PHE A 155 -15.90 15.47 -5.16
CA PHE A 155 -17.32 15.74 -5.44
C PHE A 155 -17.90 16.88 -4.58
N GLN A 156 -17.51 16.96 -3.32
CA GLN A 156 -17.97 18.04 -2.43
C GLN A 156 -17.38 19.39 -2.83
N GLY A 157 -16.11 19.44 -3.28
CA GLY A 157 -15.49 20.67 -3.78
C GLY A 157 -16.21 21.22 -5.02
N ILE A 158 -16.59 20.36 -5.96
CA ILE A 158 -17.34 20.75 -7.16
C ILE A 158 -18.73 21.30 -6.80
N ARG A 159 -19.38 20.73 -5.78
CA ARG A 159 -20.75 21.09 -5.38
C ARG A 159 -20.83 22.41 -4.60
N HIS A 160 -19.77 22.79 -3.91
CA HIS A 160 -19.73 24.01 -3.08
C HIS A 160 -19.01 25.19 -3.75
N GLY A 161 -18.54 25.06 -5.01
CA GLY A 161 -18.00 26.16 -5.81
C GLY A 161 -16.78 26.86 -5.20
N THR A 162 -16.06 26.19 -4.29
CA THR A 162 -14.82 26.73 -3.75
C THR A 162 -13.67 26.29 -4.65
N PRO A 163 -12.94 27.26 -5.25
CA PRO A 163 -11.77 26.98 -6.07
C PRO A 163 -10.63 26.33 -5.27
#